data_844558c777a8fb9cccfe5f6072f6ff77
#
_entry.id   844558c777a8fb9cccfe5f6072f6ff77
#
_cell.length_a   1.000
_cell.length_b   1.000
_cell.length_c   1.000
_cell.angle_alpha   90.00
_cell.angle_beta   90.00
_cell.angle_gamma   90.00
#
_symmetry.space_group_name_H-M   'P 1'
#
loop_
_entity.id
_entity.type
_entity.pdbx_description
1 polymer ?
#
loop_
_entity_poly.entity_id
_entity_poly.type
_entity_poly.pdbx_seq_one_letter_code
_entity_poly.pdbx_strand_id
1 'polypeptide(L)'
;MVIIRLSRSGSKQKPYYNVVVQDSRKRRDGRFIERVGFYNPMAQSGSETIRLDEERIAYWKGHGAQISETMTRIIKLQAKGPAGLEAMKQKDAKKAEAKKAKKEAEKAASAEPVVEEAAAPAEEAAAHAEEAAAPAEEAPKED
;
A
#
# COMPACT_ATOMS: atom_id res chain seq x y z
N MET A 1 24.31 13.11 -3.88
CA MET A 1 23.48 14.04 -3.10
C MET A 1 22.97 13.31 -1.87
N VAL A 2 23.17 13.86 -0.69
CA VAL A 2 22.74 13.23 0.58
C VAL A 2 21.31 13.62 0.92
N ILE A 3 20.51 12.66 1.37
CA ILE A 3 19.11 12.86 1.76
C ILE A 3 18.83 12.20 3.11
N ILE A 4 18.06 12.90 3.95
CA ILE A 4 17.51 12.36 5.19
C ILE A 4 16.10 11.83 4.90
N ARG A 5 15.92 10.53 5.05
CA ARG A 5 14.68 9.85 4.71
C ARG A 5 14.37 8.67 5.61
N LEU A 6 13.16 8.11 5.46
CA LEU A 6 12.73 6.92 6.15
C LEU A 6 13.15 5.66 5.39
N SER A 7 13.80 4.74 6.08
CA SER A 7 14.02 3.36 5.65
C SER A 7 13.03 2.45 6.39
N ARG A 8 12.34 1.59 5.65
CA ARG A 8 11.34 0.70 6.23
C ARG A 8 12.00 -0.55 6.79
N SER A 9 11.62 -0.91 8.00
CA SER A 9 11.97 -2.16 8.67
C SER A 9 10.72 -2.81 9.27
N GLY A 10 10.89 -3.95 9.92
CA GLY A 10 9.80 -4.68 10.54
C GLY A 10 9.02 -5.56 9.57
N SER A 11 7.95 -6.17 10.08
CA SER A 11 7.12 -7.09 9.31
C SER A 11 6.12 -6.35 8.41
N LYS A 12 5.43 -7.10 7.53
CA LYS A 12 4.40 -6.58 6.64
C LYS A 12 3.26 -5.88 7.40
N GLN A 13 2.84 -6.45 8.52
CA GLN A 13 1.72 -5.93 9.33
C GLN A 13 2.15 -4.95 10.43
N LYS A 14 3.41 -5.01 10.88
CA LYS A 14 3.95 -4.11 11.90
C LYS A 14 5.16 -3.36 11.33
N PRO A 15 4.93 -2.35 10.47
CA PRO A 15 6.00 -1.56 9.89
C PRO A 15 6.64 -0.67 10.94
N TYR A 16 7.94 -0.53 10.83
CA TYR A 16 8.78 0.31 11.66
C TYR A 16 9.74 1.05 10.73
N TYR A 17 10.05 2.27 11.02
CA TYR A 17 10.85 3.11 10.15
C TYR A 17 12.08 3.65 10.87
N ASN A 18 13.25 3.44 10.28
CA ASN A 18 14.48 4.09 10.69
C ASN A 18 14.60 5.41 9.94
N VAL A 19 15.02 6.46 10.65
CA VAL A 19 15.42 7.72 10.04
C VAL A 19 16.89 7.63 9.73
N VAL A 20 17.22 7.71 8.44
CA VAL A 20 18.58 7.49 7.97
C VAL A 20 19.04 8.60 7.06
N VAL A 21 20.34 8.88 7.14
CA VAL A 21 21.08 9.72 6.21
C VAL A 21 21.69 8.83 5.14
N GLN A 22 21.37 9.08 3.89
CA GLN A 22 21.73 8.19 2.80
C GLN A 22 21.94 8.94 1.49
N ASP A 23 22.70 8.37 0.57
CA ASP A 23 22.76 8.87 -0.82
C ASP A 23 21.42 8.68 -1.52
N SER A 24 20.94 9.72 -2.21
CA SER A 24 19.66 9.72 -2.94
C SER A 24 19.57 8.63 -4.01
N ARG A 25 20.69 8.23 -4.60
CA ARG A 25 20.79 7.18 -5.63
C ARG A 25 20.63 5.77 -5.08
N LYS A 26 20.79 5.57 -3.77
CA LYS A 26 20.66 4.25 -3.13
C LYS A 26 19.19 3.88 -2.93
N ARG A 27 18.92 2.57 -2.85
CA ARG A 27 17.57 2.06 -2.54
C ARG A 27 17.15 2.54 -1.15
N ARG A 28 15.86 2.72 -0.94
CA ARG A 28 15.27 3.18 0.34
C ARG A 28 15.80 2.42 1.56
N ASP A 29 15.86 1.10 1.47
CA ASP A 29 16.24 0.21 2.56
C ASP A 29 17.68 -0.34 2.37
N GLY A 30 18.48 0.32 1.52
CA GLY A 30 19.87 -0.04 1.26
C GLY A 30 20.84 0.53 2.28
N ARG A 31 22.15 0.44 1.95
CA ARG A 31 23.22 0.96 2.80
C ARG A 31 23.03 2.45 3.04
N PHE A 32 23.05 2.84 4.29
CA PHE A 32 22.97 4.23 4.76
C PHE A 32 24.32 4.66 5.38
N ILE A 33 24.50 5.98 5.56
CA ILE A 33 25.69 6.59 6.16
C ILE A 33 25.52 6.58 7.68
N GLU A 34 24.39 7.10 8.16
CA GLU A 34 24.11 7.23 9.59
C GLU A 34 22.60 7.04 9.87
N ARG A 35 22.29 6.48 11.04
CA ARG A 35 20.92 6.41 11.55
C ARG A 35 20.76 7.50 12.61
N VAL A 36 19.84 8.42 12.37
CA VAL A 36 19.58 9.59 13.22
C VAL A 36 18.25 9.51 14.00
N GLY A 37 17.60 8.35 13.97
CA GLY A 37 16.40 8.15 14.76
C GLY A 37 15.51 7.03 14.24
N PHE A 38 14.29 6.99 14.80
CA PHE A 38 13.26 6.06 14.34
C PHE A 38 11.85 6.64 14.48
N TYR A 39 10.93 6.05 13.76
CA TYR A 39 9.49 6.32 13.81
C TYR A 39 8.69 5.01 13.80
N ASN A 40 7.88 4.81 14.82
CA ASN A 40 6.97 3.67 14.93
C ASN A 40 5.51 4.13 14.89
N PRO A 41 4.81 4.00 13.74
CA PRO A 41 3.41 4.41 13.64
C PRO A 41 2.45 3.52 14.44
N MET A 42 2.86 2.29 14.75
CA MET A 42 2.07 1.28 15.45
C MET A 42 2.43 1.18 16.93
N ALA A 43 3.10 2.19 17.49
CA ALA A 43 3.45 2.22 18.90
C ALA A 43 2.18 2.16 19.77
N GLN A 44 2.20 1.27 20.75
CA GLN A 44 1.16 1.20 21.78
C GLN A 44 1.30 2.33 22.77
N SER A 45 0.24 2.60 23.52
CA SER A 45 0.27 3.59 24.61
C SER A 45 1.39 3.25 25.60
N GLY A 46 2.31 4.21 25.83
CA GLY A 46 3.48 4.02 26.68
C GLY A 46 4.78 3.66 25.94
N SER A 47 4.73 3.32 24.65
CA SER A 47 5.94 3.11 23.84
C SER A 47 6.29 4.37 23.04
N GLU A 48 7.60 4.60 22.86
CA GLU A 48 8.08 5.72 22.05
C GLU A 48 7.62 5.59 20.60
N THR A 49 6.89 6.56 20.12
CA THR A 49 6.42 6.63 18.73
C THR A 49 7.48 7.24 17.81
N ILE A 50 8.17 8.29 18.28
CA ILE A 50 9.18 9.02 17.53
C ILE A 50 10.36 9.29 18.46
N ARG A 51 11.55 9.02 17.96
CA ARG A 51 12.81 9.44 18.57
C ARG A 51 13.72 9.93 17.47
N LEU A 52 14.08 11.19 17.52
CA LEU A 52 14.98 11.83 16.56
C LEU A 52 16.14 12.49 17.30
N ASP A 53 17.31 12.38 16.71
CA ASP A 53 18.49 13.11 17.11
C ASP A 53 18.54 14.43 16.34
N GLU A 54 18.06 15.51 16.98
CA GLU A 54 17.92 16.82 16.34
C GLU A 54 19.30 17.43 16.02
N GLU A 55 20.30 17.19 16.86
CA GLU A 55 21.66 17.71 16.66
C GLU A 55 22.28 17.11 15.39
N ARG A 56 22.12 15.79 15.20
CA ARG A 56 22.64 15.13 14.01
C ARG A 56 21.87 15.53 12.75
N ILE A 57 20.57 15.73 12.85
CA ILE A 57 19.74 16.22 11.73
C ILE A 57 20.17 17.64 11.34
N ALA A 58 20.40 18.52 12.32
CA ALA A 58 20.88 19.89 12.08
C ALA A 58 22.28 19.90 11.45
N TYR A 59 23.19 19.06 11.95
CA TYR A 59 24.51 18.88 11.37
C TYR A 59 24.46 18.52 9.89
N TRP A 60 23.73 17.48 9.53
CA TRP A 60 23.62 17.05 8.13
C TRP A 60 22.91 18.08 7.25
N LYS A 61 21.90 18.77 7.77
CA LYS A 61 21.26 19.89 7.08
C LYS A 61 22.26 21.02 6.78
N GLY A 62 23.11 21.36 7.73
CA GLY A 62 24.18 22.36 7.56
C GLY A 62 25.19 21.95 6.48
N HIS A 63 25.42 20.64 6.29
CA HIS A 63 26.28 20.08 5.23
C HIS A 63 25.55 19.85 3.90
N GLY A 64 24.36 20.42 3.73
CA GLY A 64 23.62 20.37 2.46
C GLY A 64 22.80 19.09 2.23
N ALA A 65 22.54 18.29 3.26
CA ALA A 65 21.62 17.17 3.13
C ALA A 65 20.18 17.66 2.94
N GLN A 66 19.49 17.09 1.97
CA GLN A 66 18.07 17.38 1.75
C GLN A 66 17.21 16.58 2.71
N ILE A 67 16.11 17.17 3.18
CA ILE A 67 15.13 16.50 4.03
C ILE A 67 13.92 16.12 3.16
N SER A 68 13.53 14.85 3.20
CA SER A 68 12.33 14.42 2.49
C SER A 68 11.06 15.03 3.09
N GLU A 69 10.01 15.22 2.29
CA GLU A 69 8.72 15.78 2.75
C GLU A 69 8.13 15.00 3.93
N THR A 70 8.23 13.68 3.90
CA THR A 70 7.75 12.82 4.99
C THR A 70 8.52 13.11 6.28
N MET A 71 9.83 13.28 6.19
CA MET A 71 10.67 13.64 7.34
C MET A 71 10.31 15.01 7.93
N THR A 72 10.05 16.00 7.08
CA THR A 72 9.60 17.32 7.53
C THR A 72 8.30 17.22 8.34
N ARG A 73 7.38 16.35 7.94
CA ARG A 73 6.13 16.10 8.70
C ARG A 73 6.41 15.47 10.06
N ILE A 74 7.32 14.49 10.12
CA ILE A 74 7.68 13.79 11.36
C ILE A 74 8.38 14.72 12.35
N ILE A 75 9.30 15.57 11.89
CA ILE A 75 9.96 16.59 12.72
C ILE A 75 8.90 17.55 13.33
N LYS A 76 7.95 18.01 12.51
CA LYS A 76 6.85 18.84 13.00
C LYS A 76 5.94 18.11 14.00
N LEU A 77 5.77 16.80 13.85
CA LEU A 77 5.00 15.99 14.80
C LEU A 77 5.73 15.82 16.11
N GLN A 78 7.04 15.61 16.10
CA GLN A 78 7.84 15.56 17.32
C GLN A 78 7.79 16.88 18.07
N ALA A 79 7.93 18.00 17.37
CA ALA A 79 7.83 19.34 17.99
C ALA A 79 6.45 19.61 18.64
N LYS A 80 5.36 18.98 18.14
CA LYS A 80 4.02 19.08 18.72
C LYS A 80 3.78 18.13 19.91
N GLY A 81 4.71 17.20 20.14
CA GLY A 81 4.60 16.25 21.25
C GLY A 81 3.47 15.20 21.09
N PRO A 82 3.08 14.55 22.20
CA PRO A 82 2.10 13.46 22.18
C PRO A 82 0.72 13.88 21.65
N ALA A 83 0.25 15.08 21.96
CA ALA A 83 -1.02 15.61 21.47
C ALA A 83 -1.06 15.72 19.93
N GLY A 84 0.07 16.05 19.29
CA GLY A 84 0.18 16.08 17.84
C GLY A 84 0.08 14.69 17.19
N LEU A 85 0.61 13.66 17.86
CA LEU A 85 0.54 12.27 17.42
C LEU A 85 -0.89 11.71 17.50
N GLU A 86 -1.61 12.01 18.58
CA GLU A 86 -3.01 11.62 18.75
C GLU A 86 -3.91 12.28 17.70
N ALA A 87 -3.74 13.58 17.47
CA ALA A 87 -4.48 14.31 16.44
C ALA A 87 -4.21 13.74 15.02
N MET A 88 -2.99 13.28 14.75
CA MET A 88 -2.66 12.61 13.48
C MET A 88 -3.32 11.25 13.39
N LYS A 89 -3.25 10.40 14.43
CA LYS A 89 -3.91 9.10 14.46
C LYS A 89 -5.42 9.22 14.23
N GLN A 90 -6.07 10.22 14.83
CA GLN A 90 -7.50 10.48 14.62
C GLN A 90 -7.83 10.90 13.18
N LYS A 91 -6.99 11.75 12.57
CA LYS A 91 -7.16 12.15 11.16
C LYS A 91 -6.97 10.98 10.21
N ASP A 92 -5.98 10.15 10.46
CA ASP A 92 -5.71 8.97 9.64
C ASP A 92 -6.83 7.92 9.78
N ALA A 93 -7.37 7.73 10.99
CA ALA A 93 -8.54 6.88 11.24
C ALA A 93 -9.76 7.37 10.47
N LYS A 94 -10.13 8.66 10.58
CA LYS A 94 -11.23 9.26 9.83
C LYS A 94 -11.06 9.16 8.32
N LYS A 95 -9.82 9.35 7.84
CA LYS A 95 -9.51 9.22 6.40
C LYS A 95 -9.61 7.77 5.92
N ALA A 96 -9.20 6.81 6.75
CA ALA A 96 -9.33 5.38 6.45
C ALA A 96 -10.81 4.95 6.40
N GLU A 97 -11.64 5.42 7.33
CA GLU A 97 -13.09 5.18 7.36
C GLU A 97 -13.78 5.80 6.14
N ALA A 98 -13.47 7.06 5.82
CA ALA A 98 -14.02 7.73 4.63
C ALA A 98 -13.61 7.01 3.32
N LYS A 99 -12.37 6.50 3.24
CA LYS A 99 -11.92 5.73 2.08
C LYS A 99 -12.61 4.37 2.00
N LYS A 100 -12.87 3.72 3.14
CA LYS A 100 -13.59 2.45 3.21
C LYS A 100 -15.04 2.63 2.78
N ALA A 101 -15.72 3.64 3.30
CA ALA A 101 -17.09 3.98 2.93
C ALA A 101 -17.22 4.33 1.44
N LYS A 102 -16.27 5.11 0.87
CA LYS A 102 -16.26 5.42 -0.57
C LYS A 102 -16.06 4.17 -1.43
N LYS A 103 -15.17 3.25 -1.02
CA LYS A 103 -14.94 1.99 -1.74
C LYS A 103 -16.14 1.05 -1.65
N GLU A 104 -16.85 1.07 -0.53
CA GLU A 104 -18.05 0.26 -0.31
C GLU A 104 -19.24 0.80 -1.14
N ALA A 105 -19.38 2.12 -1.21
CA ALA A 105 -20.35 2.80 -2.08
C ALA A 105 -20.04 2.57 -3.58
N GLU A 106 -18.76 2.64 -3.99
CA GLU A 106 -18.34 2.35 -5.35
C GLU A 106 -18.58 0.87 -5.72
N LYS A 107 -18.34 -0.06 -4.78
CA LYS A 107 -18.64 -1.48 -4.98
C LYS A 107 -20.13 -1.76 -5.04
N ALA A 108 -20.96 -1.06 -4.27
CA ALA A 108 -22.41 -1.15 -4.34
C ALA A 108 -22.97 -0.57 -5.65
N ALA A 109 -22.42 0.55 -6.12
CA ALA A 109 -22.80 1.16 -7.40
C ALA A 109 -22.38 0.32 -8.62
N SER A 110 -21.32 -0.50 -8.50
CA SER A 110 -20.89 -1.42 -9.57
C SER A 110 -21.60 -2.79 -9.52
N ALA A 111 -22.47 -3.02 -8.53
CA ALA A 111 -23.18 -4.28 -8.33
C ALA A 111 -24.68 -4.24 -8.73
N GLU A 112 -25.16 -3.17 -9.40
CA GLU A 112 -26.50 -3.11 -10.01
C GLU A 112 -26.40 -2.74 -11.49
N PRO A 113 -27.31 -3.23 -12.35
CA PRO A 113 -27.73 -4.60 -12.58
C PRO A 113 -27.55 -5.00 -14.07
N VAL A 114 -27.33 -6.23 -14.31
CA VAL A 114 -27.69 -6.82 -15.60
C VAL A 114 -28.81 -7.85 -15.31
N VAL A 115 -29.99 -7.37 -15.12
CA VAL A 115 -31.20 -8.17 -15.25
C VAL A 115 -32.31 -7.27 -15.79
N GLU A 116 -32.39 -7.14 -17.09
CA GLU A 116 -33.61 -6.95 -17.84
C GLU A 116 -33.29 -6.73 -19.33
N GLU A 117 -33.16 -7.82 -20.05
CA GLU A 117 -33.62 -7.94 -21.42
C GLU A 117 -33.36 -9.37 -21.92
N ALA A 118 -34.24 -10.26 -21.60
CA ALA A 118 -34.53 -11.47 -22.37
C ALA A 118 -35.90 -12.02 -22.01
N ALA A 119 -36.94 -11.41 -22.56
CA ALA A 119 -38.20 -12.08 -22.70
C ALA A 119 -38.77 -11.80 -24.10
N ALA A 120 -38.89 -12.89 -24.82
CA ALA A 120 -39.81 -13.25 -25.88
C ALA A 120 -39.30 -13.14 -27.35
N PRO A 121 -39.85 -13.94 -28.26
CA PRO A 121 -40.36 -15.29 -28.10
C PRO A 121 -39.79 -16.31 -29.11
N ALA A 122 -40.10 -17.54 -28.83
CA ALA A 122 -39.95 -18.70 -29.70
C ALA A 122 -40.81 -18.59 -30.96
N GLU A 123 -40.36 -19.16 -32.04
CA GLU A 123 -41.09 -20.12 -32.89
C GLU A 123 -40.47 -20.22 -34.26
N GLU A 124 -40.46 -21.44 -34.74
CA GLU A 124 -40.15 -21.92 -36.12
C GLU A 124 -38.66 -22.12 -36.44
N ALA A 125 -38.15 -23.27 -36.71
CA ALA A 125 -38.71 -24.40 -37.40
C ALA A 125 -37.87 -25.66 -37.13
N ALA A 126 -38.56 -26.72 -36.99
CA ALA A 126 -38.07 -28.07 -37.10
C ALA A 126 -37.59 -28.38 -38.52
N ALA A 127 -36.81 -29.44 -38.56
CA ALA A 127 -36.52 -30.29 -39.71
C ALA A 127 -35.17 -30.19 -40.37
N HIS A 128 -34.37 -31.14 -40.11
CA HIS A 128 -33.76 -32.20 -40.93
C HIS A 128 -32.68 -32.83 -40.07
N ALA A 129 -32.91 -33.96 -39.49
CA ALA A 129 -32.77 -35.33 -40.00
C ALA A 129 -31.39 -35.58 -40.60
N GLU A 130 -30.64 -36.32 -39.84
CA GLU A 130 -30.29 -37.71 -40.10
C GLU A 130 -29.05 -37.94 -40.98
N GLU A 131 -28.24 -38.79 -40.50
CA GLU A 131 -27.26 -39.69 -41.14
C GLU A 131 -25.81 -39.24 -41.04
N ALA A 132 -24.95 -39.93 -40.44
CA ALA A 132 -24.51 -41.26 -40.34
C ALA A 132 -23.24 -41.36 -39.52
N ALA A 133 -23.24 -42.27 -38.61
CA ALA A 133 -22.31 -43.38 -38.49
C ALA A 133 -20.83 -43.11 -38.21
N ALA A 134 -20.48 -43.59 -37.06
CA ALA A 134 -19.15 -44.10 -36.66
C ALA A 134 -18.71 -45.26 -37.57
N PRO A 135 -17.56 -45.90 -37.42
CA PRO A 135 -16.60 -45.96 -36.32
C PRO A 135 -15.13 -46.17 -36.72
N ALA A 136 -14.36 -46.53 -35.69
CA ALA A 136 -13.12 -47.33 -35.67
C ALA A 136 -11.81 -46.55 -35.71
N GLU A 137 -11.08 -46.63 -34.64
CA GLU A 137 -10.08 -47.64 -34.22
C GLU A 137 -8.69 -47.33 -34.80
N GLU A 138 -7.75 -47.04 -34.04
CA GLU A 138 -6.68 -47.92 -33.53
C GLU A 138 -5.49 -47.06 -33.02
N ALA A 139 -5.14 -47.29 -31.81
CA ALA A 139 -3.77 -47.09 -31.35
C ALA A 139 -2.93 -48.26 -31.94
N PRO A 140 -1.62 -48.29 -31.95
CA PRO A 140 -0.75 -48.06 -30.83
C PRO A 140 0.72 -47.62 -31.16
N LYS A 141 1.45 -47.29 -30.08
CA LYS A 141 2.84 -47.64 -29.69
C LYS A 141 4.07 -47.13 -30.44
N GLU A 142 4.97 -46.72 -29.55
CA GLU A 142 6.43 -46.99 -29.46
C GLU A 142 7.32 -46.30 -30.51
N ASP A 143 8.20 -45.44 -30.07
CA ASP A 143 9.56 -45.66 -29.54
C ASP A 143 10.07 -44.37 -28.91
#